data_ce6e3a68bbaa3b3980ecdeb13203dbde
#
_entry.id   ce6e3a68bbaa3b3980ecdeb13203dbde
#
_cell.length_a   1.000
_cell.length_b   1.000
_cell.length_c   1.000
_cell.angle_alpha   90.00
_cell.angle_beta   90.00
_cell.angle_gamma   90.00
#
_symmetry.space_group_name_H-M   'P 1'
#
loop_
_entity.id
_entity.type
_entity.pdbx_description
1 polymer ?
#
loop_
_entity_poly.entity_id
_entity_poly.type
_entity_poly.pdbx_seq_one_letter_code
_entity_poly.pdbx_strand_id
1 'polypeptide(L)'
;MEWQYETAKDSGLSFTDRLKQWPREPDPLVYGARVALAMMIRAAMRAYFRFDIIGRERLPRGRSFVLVANHASHLDAVALLSALPLRSLHRAYPLAARDYFGANKLRLALTTIIANVMLFDRDAKGSDKANVLDRCRQMLDERENVLVMFPEGTRSIDGSLGIFRRGIGSLLAGTKYPIVPCHLDGAFKAWPKRTVIPRPARVRLVIGEPRTYEHVERTEAGVLGICEDLRLAVLALAEGTRDFALLYGRSNRTRLNEPIA
;
A
#
# COMPACT_ATOMS: atom_id res chain seq x y z
N MET A 1 -27.17 35.39 -3.90
CA MET A 1 -26.52 34.12 -3.56
C MET A 1 -25.31 34.51 -2.70
N GLU A 2 -25.44 34.46 -1.36
CA GLU A 2 -24.32 34.71 -0.46
C GLU A 2 -23.45 33.46 -0.42
N TRP A 3 -22.18 33.61 -0.79
CA TRP A 3 -21.21 32.53 -0.68
C TRP A 3 -20.83 32.38 0.80
N GLN A 4 -21.32 31.34 1.47
CA GLN A 4 -20.86 30.97 2.79
C GLN A 4 -19.55 30.18 2.62
N TYR A 5 -18.43 30.84 2.90
CA TYR A 5 -17.15 30.15 3.02
C TYR A 5 -17.09 29.45 4.39
N GLU A 6 -17.13 28.12 4.39
CA GLU A 6 -16.71 27.38 5.57
C GLU A 6 -15.19 27.57 5.75
N THR A 7 -14.78 28.04 6.90
CA THR A 7 -13.35 28.13 7.24
C THR A 7 -12.76 26.73 7.27
N ALA A 8 -11.57 26.55 6.67
CA ALA A 8 -10.89 25.27 6.66
C ALA A 8 -10.75 24.71 8.08
N LYS A 9 -11.03 23.42 8.26
CA LYS A 9 -11.06 22.74 9.57
C LYS A 9 -9.73 22.81 10.32
N ASP A 10 -8.64 23.12 9.64
CA ASP A 10 -7.28 23.29 10.15
C ASP A 10 -6.87 24.76 10.29
N SER A 11 -7.80 25.70 10.09
CA SER A 11 -7.60 27.12 10.26
C SER A 11 -7.18 27.44 11.71
N GLY A 12 -6.00 28.06 11.88
CA GLY A 12 -5.44 28.39 13.19
C GLY A 12 -4.54 27.33 13.83
N LEU A 13 -4.41 26.16 13.25
CA LEU A 13 -3.51 25.11 13.75
C LEU A 13 -2.05 25.37 13.33
N SER A 14 -1.10 24.98 14.18
CA SER A 14 0.31 24.96 13.81
C SER A 14 0.55 23.96 12.67
N PHE A 15 1.62 24.18 11.87
CA PHE A 15 2.00 23.26 10.78
C PHE A 15 2.15 21.81 11.27
N THR A 16 2.72 21.61 12.46
CA THR A 16 2.88 20.29 13.07
C THR A 16 1.56 19.65 13.47
N ASP A 17 0.56 20.42 13.87
CA ASP A 17 -0.75 19.91 14.26
C ASP A 17 -1.61 19.61 13.03
N ARG A 18 -1.50 20.40 11.96
CA ARG A 18 -2.10 20.07 10.66
C ARG A 18 -1.61 18.72 10.11
N LEU A 19 -0.33 18.40 10.30
CA LEU A 19 0.24 17.12 9.89
C LEU A 19 -0.30 15.91 10.67
N LYS A 20 -0.83 16.14 11.89
CA LYS A 20 -1.42 15.09 12.74
C LYS A 20 -2.90 14.84 12.43
N GLN A 21 -3.58 15.83 11.85
CA GLN A 21 -5.00 15.71 11.50
C GLN A 21 -5.23 14.79 10.30
N TRP A 22 -6.38 14.15 10.32
CA TRP A 22 -6.84 13.28 9.27
C TRP A 22 -8.37 13.38 9.12
N PRO A 23 -8.95 13.53 7.90
CA PRO A 23 -8.27 13.79 6.62
C PRO A 23 -7.58 15.16 6.61
N ARG A 24 -6.53 15.31 5.78
CA ARG A 24 -5.78 16.55 5.64
C ARG A 24 -6.38 17.43 4.58
N GLU A 25 -6.53 18.72 4.88
CA GLU A 25 -6.90 19.73 3.90
C GLU A 25 -5.81 19.83 2.79
N PRO A 26 -6.22 19.98 1.52
CA PRO A 26 -5.28 20.14 0.42
C PRO A 26 -4.54 21.48 0.50
N ASP A 27 -3.25 21.44 0.75
CA ASP A 27 -2.35 22.62 0.68
C ASP A 27 -1.68 22.66 -0.70
N PRO A 28 -1.88 23.71 -1.50
CA PRO A 28 -1.32 23.82 -2.85
C PRO A 28 0.21 23.75 -2.89
N LEU A 29 0.92 24.31 -1.89
CA LEU A 29 2.38 24.27 -1.82
C LEU A 29 2.87 22.85 -1.51
N VAL A 30 2.24 22.18 -0.55
CA VAL A 30 2.54 20.78 -0.22
C VAL A 30 2.24 19.89 -1.43
N TYR A 31 1.15 20.15 -2.14
CA TYR A 31 0.81 19.42 -3.36
C TYR A 31 1.86 19.61 -4.46
N GLY A 32 2.26 20.86 -4.73
CA GLY A 32 3.29 21.17 -5.71
C GLY A 32 4.63 20.50 -5.38
N ALA A 33 5.05 20.56 -4.11
CA ALA A 33 6.26 19.90 -3.63
C ALA A 33 6.19 18.37 -3.78
N ARG A 34 5.04 17.75 -3.49
CA ARG A 34 4.82 16.30 -3.71
C ARG A 34 4.94 15.91 -5.18
N VAL A 35 4.35 16.71 -6.08
CA VAL A 35 4.39 16.44 -7.52
C VAL A 35 5.84 16.55 -8.03
N ALA A 36 6.57 17.60 -7.66
CA ALA A 36 7.96 17.78 -8.05
C ALA A 36 8.84 16.62 -7.54
N LEU A 37 8.69 16.27 -6.27
CA LEU A 37 9.42 15.15 -5.66
C LEU A 37 9.04 13.81 -6.32
N ALA A 38 7.76 13.58 -6.60
CA ALA A 38 7.32 12.36 -7.28
C ALA A 38 7.90 12.25 -8.69
N MET A 39 8.03 13.34 -9.42
CA MET A 39 8.70 13.35 -10.72
C MET A 39 10.18 13.02 -10.61
N MET A 40 10.89 13.59 -9.64
CA MET A 40 12.29 13.24 -9.37
C MET A 40 12.46 11.78 -8.98
N ILE A 41 11.61 11.28 -8.09
CA ILE A 41 11.62 9.86 -7.68
C ILE A 41 11.36 8.96 -8.89
N ARG A 42 10.38 9.25 -9.73
CA ARG A 42 10.10 8.46 -10.95
C ARG A 42 11.27 8.44 -11.91
N ALA A 43 11.94 9.58 -12.09
CA ALA A 43 13.16 9.67 -12.90
C ALA A 43 14.28 8.79 -12.32
N ALA A 44 14.52 8.89 -11.01
CA ALA A 44 15.50 8.06 -10.31
C ALA A 44 15.16 6.56 -10.36
N MET A 45 13.89 6.20 -10.15
CA MET A 45 13.42 4.82 -10.27
C MET A 45 13.68 4.27 -11.68
N ARG A 46 13.43 5.07 -12.70
CA ARG A 46 13.64 4.67 -14.10
C ARG A 46 15.12 4.55 -14.45
N ALA A 47 15.93 5.52 -14.05
CA ALA A 47 17.34 5.58 -14.37
C ALA A 47 18.17 4.57 -13.57
N TYR A 48 17.97 4.49 -12.25
CA TYR A 48 18.79 3.69 -11.36
C TYR A 48 18.30 2.24 -11.21
N PHE A 49 16.96 2.04 -11.12
CA PHE A 49 16.37 0.71 -10.94
C PHE A 49 15.77 0.12 -12.21
N ARG A 50 15.89 0.79 -13.35
CA ARG A 50 15.25 0.36 -14.61
C ARG A 50 13.80 -0.05 -14.38
N PHE A 51 13.10 0.79 -13.59
CA PHE A 51 11.75 0.50 -13.11
C PHE A 51 10.76 0.44 -14.26
N ASP A 52 9.99 -0.64 -14.27
CA ASP A 52 8.98 -0.95 -15.28
C ASP A 52 7.64 -1.26 -14.62
N ILE A 53 6.53 -0.89 -15.27
CA ILE A 53 5.16 -1.10 -14.76
C ILE A 53 4.36 -1.81 -15.83
N ILE A 54 3.79 -2.96 -15.47
CA ILE A 54 2.91 -3.77 -16.32
C ILE A 54 1.50 -3.74 -15.74
N GLY A 55 0.47 -3.56 -16.58
CA GLY A 55 -0.93 -3.57 -16.16
C GLY A 55 -1.42 -2.27 -15.54
N ARG A 56 -0.77 -1.14 -15.81
CA ARG A 56 -1.17 0.16 -15.27
C ARG A 56 -2.59 0.58 -15.68
N GLU A 57 -3.04 0.15 -16.82
CA GLU A 57 -4.39 0.37 -17.37
C GLU A 57 -5.49 -0.28 -16.52
N ARG A 58 -5.17 -1.29 -15.70
CA ARG A 58 -6.07 -2.00 -14.78
C ARG A 58 -6.43 -1.22 -13.54
N LEU A 59 -5.70 -0.12 -13.27
CA LEU A 59 -6.01 0.73 -12.10
C LEU A 59 -7.40 1.36 -12.24
N PRO A 60 -8.27 1.23 -11.23
CA PRO A 60 -9.60 1.84 -11.24
C PRO A 60 -9.52 3.36 -11.38
N ARG A 61 -10.48 3.94 -12.09
CA ARG A 61 -10.60 5.39 -12.31
C ARG A 61 -11.91 5.90 -11.74
N GLY A 62 -11.89 7.13 -11.20
CA GLY A 62 -13.11 7.80 -10.71
C GLY A 62 -13.72 7.16 -9.46
N ARG A 63 -13.02 6.28 -8.77
CA ARG A 63 -13.49 5.59 -7.55
C ARG A 63 -12.33 5.25 -6.63
N SER A 64 -12.62 5.10 -5.35
CA SER A 64 -11.64 4.64 -4.37
C SER A 64 -11.31 3.17 -4.56
N PHE A 65 -10.08 2.77 -4.24
CA PHE A 65 -9.63 1.38 -4.33
C PHE A 65 -8.46 1.10 -3.39
N VAL A 66 -8.16 -0.17 -3.21
CA VAL A 66 -7.05 -0.64 -2.39
C VAL A 66 -5.98 -1.25 -3.30
N LEU A 67 -4.72 -0.85 -3.14
CA LEU A 67 -3.56 -1.54 -3.71
C LEU A 67 -2.99 -2.48 -2.67
N VAL A 68 -2.80 -3.73 -3.02
CA VAL A 68 -2.18 -4.73 -2.15
C VAL A 68 -0.97 -5.35 -2.85
N ALA A 69 0.16 -5.48 -2.15
CA ALA A 69 1.38 -6.05 -2.72
C ALA A 69 2.19 -6.84 -1.70
N ASN A 70 3.15 -7.63 -2.20
CA ASN A 70 4.23 -8.19 -1.39
C ASN A 70 5.11 -7.08 -0.80
N HIS A 71 5.71 -7.35 0.36
CA HIS A 71 6.54 -6.39 1.08
C HIS A 71 7.93 -6.96 1.39
N ALA A 72 8.92 -6.55 0.64
CA ALA A 72 10.29 -7.08 0.77
C ALA A 72 11.38 -5.98 0.78
N SER A 73 11.01 -4.73 0.44
CA SER A 73 11.97 -3.67 0.17
C SER A 73 11.55 -2.32 0.76
N HIS A 74 12.50 -1.43 0.90
CA HIS A 74 12.25 -0.01 1.16
C HIS A 74 11.61 0.71 -0.05
N LEU A 75 11.72 0.12 -1.25
CA LEU A 75 11.19 0.68 -2.49
C LEU A 75 9.70 0.40 -2.71
N ASP A 76 9.10 -0.55 -1.98
CA ASP A 76 7.78 -1.09 -2.34
C ASP A 76 6.69 -0.02 -2.36
N ALA A 77 6.59 0.80 -1.31
CA ALA A 77 5.60 1.87 -1.27
C ALA A 77 5.86 2.94 -2.36
N VAL A 78 7.13 3.27 -2.60
CA VAL A 78 7.54 4.23 -3.62
C VAL A 78 7.19 3.73 -5.03
N ALA A 79 7.40 2.43 -5.29
CA ALA A 79 7.06 1.81 -6.57
C ALA A 79 5.55 1.83 -6.82
N LEU A 80 4.72 1.47 -5.82
CA LEU A 80 3.26 1.52 -5.93
C LEU A 80 2.76 2.95 -6.16
N LEU A 81 3.26 3.93 -5.39
CA LEU A 81 2.91 5.33 -5.58
C LEU A 81 3.35 5.87 -6.95
N SER A 82 4.47 5.36 -7.49
CA SER A 82 4.96 5.74 -8.83
C SER A 82 4.05 5.25 -9.96
N ALA A 83 3.24 4.24 -9.73
CA ALA A 83 2.26 3.75 -10.72
C ALA A 83 1.02 4.64 -10.81
N LEU A 84 0.69 5.38 -9.75
CA LEU A 84 -0.51 6.22 -9.71
C LEU A 84 -0.34 7.47 -10.57
N PRO A 85 -1.43 8.03 -11.13
CA PRO A 85 -1.39 9.37 -11.74
C PRO A 85 -0.90 10.42 -10.74
N LEU A 86 -0.17 11.45 -11.19
CA LEU A 86 0.32 12.51 -10.29
C LEU A 86 -0.82 13.20 -9.52
N ARG A 87 -1.96 13.40 -10.18
CA ARG A 87 -3.17 13.96 -9.57
C ARG A 87 -3.75 13.14 -8.42
N SER A 88 -3.45 11.83 -8.37
CA SER A 88 -3.95 10.94 -7.31
C SER A 88 -3.01 10.85 -6.11
N LEU A 89 -1.81 11.44 -6.15
CA LEU A 89 -0.82 11.31 -5.08
C LEU A 89 -1.25 11.96 -3.77
N HIS A 90 -2.06 13.02 -3.82
CA HIS A 90 -2.60 13.67 -2.62
C HIS A 90 -3.71 12.83 -1.96
N ARG A 91 -4.28 11.88 -2.69
CA ARG A 91 -5.32 10.94 -2.25
C ARG A 91 -4.81 9.50 -2.11
N ALA A 92 -3.50 9.31 -2.14
CA ALA A 92 -2.88 8.01 -1.97
C ALA A 92 -2.30 7.90 -0.56
N TYR A 93 -2.73 6.87 0.16
CA TYR A 93 -2.49 6.68 1.58
C TYR A 93 -1.84 5.32 1.86
N PRO A 94 -0.51 5.26 1.89
CA PRO A 94 0.18 4.08 2.38
C PRO A 94 -0.11 3.86 3.87
N LEU A 95 -0.54 2.65 4.20
CA LEU A 95 -0.76 2.25 5.58
C LEU A 95 0.55 1.75 6.18
N ALA A 96 1.02 2.41 7.23
CA ALA A 96 2.27 2.06 7.89
C ALA A 96 2.13 1.98 9.41
N ALA A 97 2.83 1.04 9.99
CA ALA A 97 2.86 0.88 11.44
C ALA A 97 3.73 1.96 12.09
N ARG A 98 3.24 2.53 13.20
CA ARG A 98 3.88 3.63 13.93
C ARG A 98 5.28 3.28 14.43
N ASP A 99 5.47 2.05 14.89
CA ASP A 99 6.75 1.51 15.38
C ASP A 99 7.87 1.53 14.33
N TYR A 100 7.51 1.51 13.04
CA TYR A 100 8.48 1.62 11.93
C TYR A 100 9.27 2.93 11.95
N PHE A 101 8.67 4.02 12.40
CA PHE A 101 9.30 5.34 12.40
C PHE A 101 10.13 5.59 13.68
N GLY A 102 9.95 4.79 14.72
CA GLY A 102 10.65 4.93 16.00
C GLY A 102 10.49 6.33 16.61
N ALA A 103 11.49 6.78 17.35
CA ALA A 103 11.53 8.11 17.97
C ALA A 103 11.92 9.25 17.00
N ASN A 104 12.24 8.95 15.72
CA ASN A 104 12.71 9.96 14.79
C ASN A 104 11.54 10.78 14.20
N LYS A 105 11.20 11.87 14.90
CA LYS A 105 10.12 12.79 14.53
C LYS A 105 10.31 13.43 13.14
N LEU A 106 11.56 13.71 12.73
CA LEU A 106 11.87 14.27 11.42
C LEU A 106 11.57 13.28 10.29
N ARG A 107 11.98 12.01 10.46
CA ARG A 107 11.68 10.94 9.50
C ARG A 107 10.17 10.74 9.36
N LEU A 108 9.44 10.76 10.48
CA LEU A 108 7.99 10.67 10.48
C LEU A 108 7.35 11.86 9.74
N ALA A 109 7.78 13.09 10.05
CA ALA A 109 7.26 14.29 9.39
C ALA A 109 7.52 14.26 7.88
N LEU A 110 8.75 13.96 7.45
CA LEU A 110 9.12 13.86 6.04
C LEU A 110 8.29 12.81 5.31
N THR A 111 8.18 11.60 5.84
CA THR A 111 7.38 10.55 5.18
C THR A 111 5.88 10.86 5.16
N THR A 112 5.38 11.54 6.19
CA THR A 112 3.98 11.98 6.25
C THR A 112 3.69 13.07 5.20
N ILE A 113 4.60 14.04 5.03
CA ILE A 113 4.48 15.09 4.02
C ILE A 113 4.60 14.50 2.61
N ILE A 114 5.63 13.66 2.40
CA ILE A 114 5.99 13.14 1.07
C ILE A 114 4.98 12.09 0.59
N ALA A 115 4.66 11.12 1.44
CA ALA A 115 3.91 9.92 1.07
C ALA A 115 2.49 9.86 1.64
N ASN A 116 2.03 10.90 2.34
CA ASN A 116 0.70 10.96 2.95
C ASN A 116 0.35 9.71 3.80
N VAL A 117 1.32 9.20 4.56
CA VAL A 117 1.22 7.93 5.28
C VAL A 117 0.14 7.98 6.35
N MET A 118 -0.74 6.98 6.37
CA MET A 118 -1.68 6.70 7.45
C MET A 118 -1.02 5.77 8.47
N LEU A 119 -0.91 6.23 9.71
CA LEU A 119 -0.26 5.47 10.79
C LEU A 119 -1.26 4.62 11.55
N PHE A 120 -0.86 3.40 11.89
CA PHE A 120 -1.60 2.53 12.80
C PHE A 120 -0.66 1.87 13.81
N ASP A 121 -1.22 1.47 14.95
CA ASP A 121 -0.48 0.72 15.97
C ASP A 121 -0.68 -0.79 15.73
N ARG A 122 0.42 -1.53 15.59
CA ARG A 122 0.37 -2.99 15.34
C ARG A 122 -0.21 -3.77 16.49
N ASP A 123 0.09 -3.31 17.70
CA ASP A 123 -0.32 -3.95 18.94
C ASP A 123 -1.71 -3.50 19.40
N ALA A 124 -2.39 -2.68 18.59
CA ALA A 124 -3.76 -2.27 18.84
C ALA A 124 -4.66 -3.50 18.99
N LYS A 125 -5.37 -3.59 20.13
CA LYS A 125 -6.29 -4.66 20.46
C LYS A 125 -7.71 -4.11 20.57
N GLY A 126 -8.70 -4.99 20.35
CA GLY A 126 -10.11 -4.64 20.56
C GLY A 126 -10.54 -3.40 19.77
N SER A 127 -11.05 -2.38 20.46
CA SER A 127 -11.60 -1.16 19.89
C SER A 127 -10.63 -0.37 19.02
N ASP A 128 -9.35 -0.32 19.36
CA ASP A 128 -8.38 0.45 18.59
C ASP A 128 -8.09 -0.15 17.22
N LYS A 129 -8.10 -1.48 17.11
CA LYS A 129 -7.99 -2.16 15.83
C LYS A 129 -9.23 -1.94 14.96
N ALA A 130 -10.42 -1.99 15.55
CA ALA A 130 -11.66 -1.68 14.86
C ALA A 130 -11.65 -0.24 14.34
N ASN A 131 -11.21 0.73 15.16
CA ASN A 131 -11.09 2.13 14.78
C ASN A 131 -10.18 2.36 13.56
N VAL A 132 -9.09 1.59 13.42
CA VAL A 132 -8.21 1.68 12.23
C VAL A 132 -8.93 1.20 10.98
N LEU A 133 -9.64 0.07 11.05
CA LEU A 133 -10.40 -0.47 9.91
C LEU A 133 -11.54 0.47 9.52
N ASP A 134 -12.24 1.05 10.49
CA ASP A 134 -13.33 2.00 10.25
C ASP A 134 -12.82 3.29 9.60
N ARG A 135 -11.67 3.80 10.02
CA ARG A 135 -11.00 4.92 9.34
C ARG A 135 -10.61 4.58 7.90
N CYS A 136 -10.12 3.38 7.65
CA CYS A 136 -9.84 2.92 6.28
C CYS A 136 -11.12 2.87 5.43
N ARG A 137 -12.25 2.39 6.00
CA ARG A 137 -13.54 2.37 5.31
C ARG A 137 -14.05 3.77 5.02
N GLN A 138 -14.07 4.65 6.01
CA GLN A 138 -14.47 6.06 5.84
C GLN A 138 -13.67 6.73 4.73
N MET A 139 -12.36 6.50 4.70
CA MET A 139 -11.51 7.03 3.63
C MET A 139 -11.86 6.45 2.26
N LEU A 140 -12.19 5.15 2.18
CA LEU A 140 -12.58 4.50 0.93
C LEU A 140 -13.99 4.89 0.47
N ASP A 141 -14.85 5.35 1.38
CA ASP A 141 -16.18 5.89 1.06
C ASP A 141 -16.10 7.27 0.40
N GLU A 142 -15.04 8.03 0.66
CA GLU A 142 -14.74 9.25 -0.06
C GLU A 142 -14.27 8.92 -1.49
N ARG A 143 -14.54 9.85 -2.43
CA ARG A 143 -14.23 9.59 -3.84
C ARG A 143 -12.72 9.63 -4.13
N GLU A 144 -12.27 8.67 -4.95
CA GLU A 144 -10.94 8.61 -5.57
C GLU A 144 -9.75 8.46 -4.61
N ASN A 145 -9.99 7.98 -3.40
CA ASN A 145 -8.91 7.68 -2.47
C ASN A 145 -8.27 6.31 -2.78
N VAL A 146 -6.96 6.24 -2.61
CA VAL A 146 -6.18 5.02 -2.84
C VAL A 146 -5.50 4.60 -1.55
N LEU A 147 -5.91 3.46 -1.00
CA LEU A 147 -5.24 2.85 0.15
C LEU A 147 -4.17 1.89 -0.32
N VAL A 148 -2.94 2.05 0.15
CA VAL A 148 -1.83 1.13 -0.17
C VAL A 148 -1.50 0.28 1.04
N MET A 149 -1.64 -1.04 0.90
CA MET A 149 -1.46 -1.98 2.00
C MET A 149 -0.46 -3.09 1.66
N PHE A 150 0.30 -3.48 2.68
CA PHE A 150 1.15 -4.65 2.66
C PHE A 150 0.61 -5.64 3.70
N PRO A 151 -0.21 -6.63 3.29
CA PRO A 151 -0.96 -7.46 4.23
C PRO A 151 -0.08 -8.39 5.08
N GLU A 152 1.17 -8.61 4.69
CA GLU A 152 2.17 -9.34 5.50
C GLU A 152 2.45 -8.62 6.83
N GLY A 153 2.22 -7.30 6.90
CA GLY A 153 2.42 -6.47 8.09
C GLY A 153 3.87 -6.25 8.49
N THR A 154 4.82 -6.88 7.81
CA THR A 154 6.27 -6.66 7.97
C THR A 154 6.97 -6.97 6.66
N ARG A 155 8.16 -6.40 6.46
CA ARG A 155 8.98 -6.75 5.29
C ARG A 155 9.55 -8.14 5.43
N SER A 156 9.51 -8.91 4.35
CA SER A 156 10.17 -10.20 4.21
C SER A 156 11.69 -10.07 4.45
N ILE A 157 12.29 -11.09 5.02
CA ILE A 157 13.73 -11.14 5.30
C ILE A 157 14.50 -11.78 4.14
N ASP A 158 13.85 -12.70 3.43
CA ASP A 158 14.42 -13.52 2.36
C ASP A 158 13.82 -13.20 0.97
N GLY A 159 12.88 -12.25 0.92
CA GLY A 159 12.16 -11.86 -0.30
C GLY A 159 10.96 -12.73 -0.63
N SER A 160 10.68 -13.77 0.14
CA SER A 160 9.50 -14.63 -0.05
C SER A 160 8.20 -13.90 0.29
N LEU A 161 7.08 -14.31 -0.32
CA LEU A 161 5.76 -13.82 0.00
C LEU A 161 5.24 -14.52 1.27
N GLY A 162 5.00 -13.73 2.31
CA GLY A 162 4.48 -14.20 3.58
C GLY A 162 2.96 -14.43 3.59
N ILE A 163 2.46 -14.82 4.75
CA ILE A 163 1.03 -14.99 5.01
C ILE A 163 0.38 -13.62 5.12
N PHE A 164 -0.81 -13.44 4.53
CA PHE A 164 -1.60 -12.23 4.65
C PHE A 164 -2.37 -12.22 5.96
N ARG A 165 -2.24 -11.13 6.71
CA ARG A 165 -2.91 -10.96 8.00
C ARG A 165 -4.39 -10.65 7.83
N ARG A 166 -5.21 -11.09 8.78
CA ARG A 166 -6.68 -10.95 8.81
C ARG A 166 -7.20 -9.53 8.58
N GLY A 167 -6.39 -8.49 8.82
CA GLY A 167 -6.80 -7.09 8.67
C GLY A 167 -7.31 -6.75 7.29
N ILE A 168 -6.69 -7.29 6.22
CA ILE A 168 -7.14 -7.03 4.85
C ILE A 168 -8.48 -7.70 4.56
N GLY A 169 -8.66 -8.96 4.97
CA GLY A 169 -9.93 -9.66 4.82
C GLY A 169 -11.06 -8.98 5.62
N SER A 170 -10.78 -8.54 6.85
CA SER A 170 -11.75 -7.81 7.68
C SER A 170 -12.12 -6.45 7.10
N LEU A 171 -11.21 -5.79 6.37
CA LEU A 171 -11.50 -4.55 5.68
C LEU A 171 -12.47 -4.76 4.51
N LEU A 172 -12.27 -5.83 3.74
CA LEU A 172 -12.89 -6.03 2.43
C LEU A 172 -14.15 -6.90 2.46
N ALA A 173 -14.32 -7.80 3.44
CA ALA A 173 -15.49 -8.68 3.52
C ALA A 173 -16.80 -7.87 3.51
N GLY A 174 -17.72 -8.22 2.60
CA GLY A 174 -19.00 -7.54 2.43
C GLY A 174 -18.88 -6.09 1.94
N THR A 175 -17.81 -5.75 1.22
CA THR A 175 -17.60 -4.40 0.68
C THR A 175 -17.40 -4.40 -0.82
N LYS A 176 -17.83 -3.32 -1.47
CA LYS A 176 -17.73 -3.08 -2.92
C LYS A 176 -16.41 -2.41 -3.36
N TYR A 177 -15.47 -2.16 -2.41
CA TYR A 177 -14.22 -1.51 -2.77
C TYR A 177 -13.39 -2.41 -3.67
N PRO A 178 -12.96 -1.91 -4.85
CA PRO A 178 -12.01 -2.65 -5.67
C PRO A 178 -10.68 -2.82 -4.94
N ILE A 179 -10.14 -4.01 -4.98
CA ILE A 179 -8.78 -4.29 -4.54
C ILE A 179 -7.96 -4.78 -5.72
N VAL A 180 -6.79 -4.21 -5.89
CA VAL A 180 -5.89 -4.50 -6.99
C VAL A 180 -4.66 -5.21 -6.45
N PRO A 181 -4.51 -6.52 -6.70
CA PRO A 181 -3.29 -7.23 -6.35
C PRO A 181 -2.13 -6.77 -7.22
N CYS A 182 -0.99 -6.56 -6.60
CA CYS A 182 0.24 -6.14 -7.26
C CYS A 182 1.40 -7.03 -6.82
N HIS A 183 2.37 -7.23 -7.71
CA HIS A 183 3.62 -7.92 -7.38
C HIS A 183 4.82 -7.05 -7.72
N LEU A 184 5.75 -6.95 -6.78
CA LEU A 184 7.02 -6.25 -6.92
C LEU A 184 8.15 -7.27 -7.06
N ASP A 185 8.67 -7.37 -8.28
CA ASP A 185 9.83 -8.19 -8.63
C ASP A 185 11.12 -7.37 -8.58
N GLY A 186 12.22 -7.96 -8.14
CA GLY A 186 13.53 -7.34 -8.07
C GLY A 186 13.72 -6.31 -6.95
N ALA A 187 12.66 -5.86 -6.29
CA ALA A 187 12.74 -4.85 -5.24
C ALA A 187 13.56 -5.33 -4.02
N PHE A 188 13.44 -6.60 -3.65
CA PHE A 188 14.26 -7.19 -2.59
C PHE A 188 15.75 -7.14 -2.91
N LYS A 189 16.15 -7.46 -4.15
CA LYS A 189 17.56 -7.38 -4.58
C LYS A 189 18.08 -5.93 -4.56
N ALA A 190 17.19 -4.99 -4.90
CA ALA A 190 17.53 -3.57 -4.99
C ALA A 190 17.77 -2.94 -3.61
N TRP A 191 16.87 -3.16 -2.64
CA TRP A 191 16.97 -2.50 -1.33
C TRP A 191 16.28 -3.29 -0.21
N PRO A 192 16.85 -4.42 0.25
CA PRO A 192 16.27 -5.23 1.32
C PRO A 192 16.29 -4.52 2.68
N LYS A 193 15.48 -5.01 3.61
CA LYS A 193 15.23 -4.44 4.95
C LYS A 193 16.49 -4.05 5.74
N ARG A 194 17.56 -4.82 5.60
CA ARG A 194 18.80 -4.69 6.41
C ARG A 194 19.90 -3.89 5.72
N THR A 195 19.66 -3.32 4.57
CA THR A 195 20.66 -2.51 3.85
C THR A 195 20.32 -1.03 3.94
N VAL A 196 21.36 -0.21 4.05
CA VAL A 196 21.23 1.26 4.09
C VAL A 196 21.24 1.85 2.69
N ILE A 197 22.09 1.31 1.83
CA ILE A 197 22.32 1.85 0.47
C ILE A 197 21.63 0.94 -0.56
N PRO A 198 20.79 1.49 -1.43
CA PRO A 198 20.19 0.72 -2.52
C PRO A 198 21.23 0.33 -3.56
N ARG A 199 21.02 -0.82 -4.22
CA ARG A 199 21.86 -1.33 -5.30
C ARG A 199 21.14 -1.19 -6.63
N PRO A 200 21.85 -0.90 -7.73
CA PRO A 200 21.26 -0.95 -9.06
C PRO A 200 20.69 -2.35 -9.32
N ALA A 201 19.40 -2.41 -9.64
CA ALA A 201 18.72 -3.66 -9.98
C ALA A 201 17.52 -3.32 -10.88
N ARG A 202 17.08 -4.29 -11.68
CA ARG A 202 15.81 -4.12 -12.39
C ARG A 202 14.67 -4.36 -11.41
N VAL A 203 13.79 -3.39 -11.27
CA VAL A 203 12.57 -3.49 -10.46
C VAL A 203 11.37 -3.45 -11.38
N ARG A 204 10.43 -4.36 -11.21
CA ARG A 204 9.20 -4.43 -11.99
C ARG A 204 8.00 -4.46 -11.07
N LEU A 205 7.01 -3.65 -11.37
CA LEU A 205 5.69 -3.70 -10.75
C LEU A 205 4.70 -4.32 -11.73
N VAL A 206 4.10 -5.44 -11.33
CA VAL A 206 3.01 -6.09 -12.08
C VAL A 206 1.70 -5.82 -11.35
N ILE A 207 0.75 -5.23 -12.05
CA ILE A 207 -0.58 -4.88 -11.55
C ILE A 207 -1.57 -5.89 -12.09
N GLY A 208 -2.32 -6.54 -11.21
CA GLY A 208 -3.33 -7.54 -11.55
C GLY A 208 -4.70 -6.93 -11.81
N GLU A 209 -5.67 -7.79 -12.13
CA GLU A 209 -7.05 -7.39 -12.32
C GLU A 209 -7.70 -7.01 -10.97
N PRO A 210 -8.53 -5.96 -10.94
CA PRO A 210 -9.28 -5.60 -9.74
C PRO A 210 -10.24 -6.71 -9.32
N ARG A 211 -10.36 -6.92 -8.01
CA ARG A 211 -11.29 -7.87 -7.38
C ARG A 211 -12.23 -7.13 -6.43
N THR A 212 -13.37 -7.72 -6.11
CA THR A 212 -14.30 -7.24 -5.08
C THR A 212 -14.78 -8.42 -4.25
N TYR A 213 -15.13 -8.16 -2.98
CA TYR A 213 -15.59 -9.19 -2.05
C TYR A 213 -16.94 -8.83 -1.42
N GLU A 214 -17.79 -8.19 -2.21
CA GLU A 214 -19.12 -7.73 -1.77
C GLU A 214 -20.01 -8.89 -1.29
N HIS A 215 -19.89 -10.04 -1.95
CA HIS A 215 -20.69 -11.24 -1.63
C HIS A 215 -20.08 -12.13 -0.54
N VAL A 216 -18.90 -11.79 -0.03
CA VAL A 216 -18.24 -12.56 1.03
C VAL A 216 -18.73 -12.11 2.39
N GLU A 217 -19.29 -13.02 3.16
CA GLU A 217 -19.77 -12.73 4.51
C GLU A 217 -18.61 -12.33 5.44
N ARG A 218 -18.93 -11.48 6.44
CA ARG A 218 -17.98 -11.04 7.47
C ARG A 218 -17.77 -12.09 8.57
N THR A 219 -17.66 -13.35 8.18
CA THR A 219 -17.32 -14.47 9.06
C THR A 219 -15.81 -14.67 9.11
N GLU A 220 -15.32 -15.43 10.07
CA GLU A 220 -13.90 -15.77 10.16
C GLU A 220 -13.42 -16.52 8.90
N ALA A 221 -14.22 -17.46 8.41
CA ALA A 221 -13.93 -18.21 7.18
C ALA A 221 -13.87 -17.28 5.95
N GLY A 222 -14.82 -16.35 5.80
CA GLY A 222 -14.82 -15.37 4.72
C GLY A 222 -13.59 -14.46 4.76
N VAL A 223 -13.21 -13.98 5.94
CA VAL A 223 -12.01 -13.15 6.15
C VAL A 223 -10.74 -13.89 5.76
N LEU A 224 -10.60 -15.15 6.20
CA LEU A 224 -9.43 -15.98 5.86
C LEU A 224 -9.41 -16.34 4.37
N GLY A 225 -10.57 -16.64 3.79
CA GLY A 225 -10.70 -16.90 2.35
C GLY A 225 -10.22 -15.71 1.50
N ILE A 226 -10.61 -14.48 1.85
CA ILE A 226 -10.11 -13.26 1.18
C ILE A 226 -8.58 -13.13 1.30
N CYS A 227 -8.02 -13.38 2.48
CA CYS A 227 -6.57 -13.28 2.69
C CYS A 227 -5.81 -14.25 1.79
N GLU A 228 -6.28 -15.49 1.70
CA GLU A 228 -5.63 -16.51 0.87
C GLU A 228 -5.83 -16.24 -0.63
N ASP A 229 -7.05 -15.86 -1.06
CA ASP A 229 -7.32 -15.52 -2.46
C ASP A 229 -6.43 -14.36 -2.94
N LEU A 230 -6.27 -13.31 -2.13
CA LEU A 230 -5.39 -12.20 -2.45
C LEU A 230 -3.92 -12.60 -2.46
N ARG A 231 -3.50 -13.45 -1.52
CA ARG A 231 -2.13 -13.97 -1.49
C ARG A 231 -1.81 -14.76 -2.74
N LEU A 232 -2.72 -15.65 -3.15
CA LEU A 232 -2.59 -16.42 -4.39
C LEU A 232 -2.62 -15.51 -5.63
N ALA A 233 -3.45 -14.47 -5.63
CA ALA A 233 -3.48 -13.50 -6.72
C ALA A 233 -2.13 -12.77 -6.87
N VAL A 234 -1.52 -12.32 -5.76
CA VAL A 234 -0.18 -11.70 -5.79
C VAL A 234 0.89 -12.71 -6.23
N LEU A 235 0.78 -13.97 -5.78
CA LEU A 235 1.71 -15.03 -6.18
C LEU A 235 1.62 -15.34 -7.67
N ALA A 236 0.42 -15.44 -8.24
CA ALA A 236 0.20 -15.68 -9.66
C ALA A 236 0.82 -14.59 -10.56
N LEU A 237 0.85 -13.32 -10.08
CA LEU A 237 1.53 -12.25 -10.80
C LEU A 237 3.06 -12.42 -10.83
N ALA A 238 3.63 -13.16 -9.86
CA ALA A 238 5.06 -13.47 -9.84
C ALA A 238 5.45 -14.53 -10.88
N GLU A 239 4.54 -15.43 -11.27
CA GLU A 239 4.82 -16.53 -12.22
C GLU A 239 5.32 -16.03 -13.58
N GLY A 240 4.83 -14.88 -14.02
CA GLY A 240 5.30 -14.22 -15.24
C GLY A 240 6.65 -13.50 -15.11
N THR A 241 7.28 -13.52 -13.92
CA THR A 241 8.56 -12.87 -13.68
C THR A 241 9.72 -13.88 -13.67
N ARG A 242 10.92 -13.43 -14.08
CA ARG A 242 12.10 -14.30 -14.16
C ARG A 242 12.55 -14.88 -12.81
N ASP A 243 12.14 -14.25 -11.72
CA ASP A 243 12.56 -14.60 -10.36
C ASP A 243 11.56 -15.51 -9.61
N PHE A 244 10.41 -15.86 -10.21
CA PHE A 244 9.41 -16.71 -9.59
C PHE A 244 9.98 -18.01 -9.04
N ALA A 245 10.72 -18.75 -9.86
CA ALA A 245 11.30 -20.05 -9.50
C ALA A 245 12.34 -19.94 -8.35
N LEU A 246 13.05 -18.82 -8.24
CA LEU A 246 14.05 -18.58 -7.20
C LEU A 246 13.41 -18.17 -5.87
N LEU A 247 12.37 -17.33 -5.93
CA LEU A 247 11.75 -16.72 -4.75
C LEU A 247 10.67 -17.62 -4.12
N TYR A 248 10.00 -18.45 -4.94
CA TYR A 248 8.83 -19.20 -4.50
C TYR A 248 8.95 -20.72 -4.73
N GLY A 249 9.88 -21.16 -5.57
CA GLY A 249 9.98 -22.57 -5.98
C GLY A 249 10.50 -23.54 -4.92
N ARG A 250 11.15 -23.08 -3.85
CA ARG A 250 11.66 -23.94 -2.78
C ARG A 250 10.68 -24.13 -1.63
N SER A 251 9.83 -23.15 -1.33
CA SER A 251 8.94 -23.18 -0.16
C SER A 251 7.60 -23.90 -0.40
N ASN A 252 7.09 -23.94 -1.62
CA ASN A 252 5.73 -24.43 -1.90
C ASN A 252 5.65 -25.82 -2.52
N ARG A 253 6.76 -26.46 -2.95
CA ARG A 253 6.70 -27.85 -3.43
C ARG A 253 6.26 -28.85 -2.37
N THR A 254 6.47 -28.55 -1.09
CA THR A 254 6.11 -29.43 0.03
C THR A 254 4.64 -29.27 0.45
N ARG A 255 3.98 -28.14 0.15
CA ARG A 255 2.60 -27.86 0.60
C ARG A 255 1.51 -28.11 -0.43
N LEU A 256 1.86 -28.15 -1.72
CA LEU A 256 0.89 -28.43 -2.79
C LEU A 256 0.64 -29.94 -3.02
N ASN A 257 1.45 -30.83 -2.41
CA ASN A 257 1.32 -32.26 -2.51
C ASN A 257 0.69 -32.95 -1.28
N GLU A 258 0.24 -32.21 -0.29
CA GLU A 258 -0.56 -32.80 0.79
C GLU A 258 -2.04 -32.78 0.37
N PRO A 259 -2.68 -33.97 0.23
CA PRO A 259 -4.12 -34.03 -0.01
C PRO A 259 -4.84 -33.42 1.20
N ILE A 260 -5.81 -32.54 0.91
CA ILE A 260 -6.73 -32.01 1.92
C ILE A 260 -7.50 -33.19 2.47
N ALA A 261 -7.21 -33.59 3.70
CA ALA A 261 -7.97 -34.57 4.47
C ALA A 261 -9.09 -33.86 5.24
#